data_bb628b3f67bf316d920093c53bfa45f3
#
_entry.id   bb628b3f67bf316d920093c53bfa45f3
#
_cell.length_a   1.000
_cell.length_b   1.000
_cell.length_c   1.000
_cell.angle_alpha   90.00
_cell.angle_beta   90.00
_cell.angle_gamma   90.00
#
_symmetry.space_group_name_H-M   'P 1'
#
loop_
_entity.id
_entity.type
_entity.pdbx_description
1 polymer ?
#
loop_
_entity_poly.entity_id
_entity_poly.type
_entity_poly.pdbx_seq_one_letter_code
_entity_poly.pdbx_strand_id
1 'polypeptide(L)'
;MKRRIAAAILVTLLPLGMAACGSQSKADACKLLEKPLNDAGLALANSAQNGDATSLADTYTTFATTYEEASKKITNKEIKESVDQVAAGWRAAADNSSVLKADPMSMDVQKLEEYQKIMEDLNAKQNELFDKCEFKH
;
A
#
# COMPACT_ATOMS: atom_id res chain seq x y z
N MET A 1 60.59 -23.16 -29.57
CA MET A 1 60.88 -22.02 -28.65
C MET A 1 59.60 -21.58 -27.94
N LYS A 2 59.69 -21.63 -26.70
CA LYS A 2 58.71 -21.33 -25.65
C LYS A 2 58.16 -19.91 -25.75
N ARG A 3 56.83 -19.70 -25.67
CA ARG A 3 56.28 -18.47 -25.10
C ARG A 3 54.98 -18.77 -24.37
N ARG A 4 55.07 -18.52 -23.11
CA ARG A 4 54.05 -18.65 -22.10
C ARG A 4 53.03 -17.54 -22.25
N ILE A 5 51.79 -17.87 -22.30
CA ILE A 5 50.69 -16.89 -22.23
C ILE A 5 50.18 -16.91 -20.81
N ALA A 6 50.37 -15.80 -20.12
CA ALA A 6 49.89 -15.55 -18.77
C ALA A 6 48.39 -15.40 -18.83
N ALA A 7 47.70 -16.24 -18.08
CA ALA A 7 46.26 -16.11 -17.85
C ALA A 7 46.04 -14.94 -16.88
N ALA A 8 45.46 -13.89 -17.37
CA ALA A 8 44.92 -12.81 -16.55
C ALA A 8 43.63 -13.29 -15.90
N ILE A 9 43.68 -13.56 -14.62
CA ILE A 9 42.49 -13.84 -13.80
C ILE A 9 41.81 -12.50 -13.56
N LEU A 10 40.74 -12.30 -14.26
CA LEU A 10 39.80 -11.23 -13.97
C LEU A 10 39.02 -11.62 -12.72
N VAL A 11 39.47 -11.13 -11.58
CA VAL A 11 38.70 -11.13 -10.36
C VAL A 11 37.59 -10.14 -10.53
N THR A 12 36.43 -10.64 -10.92
CA THR A 12 35.19 -9.89 -10.80
C THR A 12 34.92 -9.68 -9.34
N LEU A 13 35.26 -8.51 -8.86
CA LEU A 13 34.76 -7.96 -7.60
C LEU A 13 33.25 -7.86 -7.72
N LEU A 14 32.57 -8.91 -7.30
CA LEU A 14 31.17 -8.79 -6.88
C LEU A 14 31.17 -7.72 -5.78
N PRO A 15 30.38 -6.66 -5.91
CA PRO A 15 30.04 -5.87 -4.77
C PRO A 15 29.21 -6.78 -3.88
N LEU A 16 29.87 -7.42 -2.94
CA LEU A 16 29.20 -7.87 -1.73
C LEU A 16 28.55 -6.62 -1.15
N GLY A 17 27.31 -6.41 -1.56
CA GLY A 17 26.46 -5.39 -1.00
C GLY A 17 26.54 -5.59 0.50
N MET A 18 27.21 -4.65 1.12
CA MET A 18 27.14 -4.48 2.56
C MET A 18 25.65 -4.54 2.91
N ALA A 19 25.26 -5.60 3.61
CA ALA A 19 24.14 -5.55 4.52
C ALA A 19 24.52 -4.54 5.62
N ALA A 20 24.70 -3.29 5.21
CA ALA A 20 24.65 -2.19 6.13
C ALA A 20 23.25 -2.29 6.76
N CYS A 21 23.20 -2.29 8.09
CA CYS A 21 22.00 -2.07 8.88
C CYS A 21 21.46 -0.66 8.59
N GLY A 22 21.16 -0.36 7.34
CA GLY A 22 20.57 0.85 6.84
C GLY A 22 19.12 0.60 6.53
N SER A 23 18.25 1.48 6.94
CA SER A 23 16.86 1.48 6.51
C SER A 23 16.82 1.49 4.98
N GLN A 24 15.90 0.73 4.41
CA GLN A 24 15.58 0.70 2.99
C GLN A 24 15.44 2.13 2.43
N SER A 25 15.91 2.38 1.21
CA SER A 25 15.71 3.67 0.57
C SER A 25 14.21 3.96 0.38
N LYS A 26 13.84 5.23 0.31
CA LYS A 26 12.46 5.65 0.04
C LYS A 26 11.95 5.04 -1.27
N ALA A 27 12.77 5.10 -2.32
CA ALA A 27 12.42 4.54 -3.63
C ALA A 27 12.19 3.03 -3.59
N ASP A 28 13.02 2.27 -2.86
CA ASP A 28 12.85 0.82 -2.74
C ASP A 28 11.60 0.47 -1.90
N ALA A 29 11.32 1.25 -0.86
CA ALA A 29 10.10 1.10 -0.08
C ALA A 29 8.84 1.34 -0.94
N CYS A 30 8.84 2.39 -1.74
CA CYS A 30 7.73 2.73 -2.63
C CYS A 30 7.48 1.68 -3.71
N LYS A 31 8.53 1.07 -4.28
CA LYS A 31 8.39 -0.04 -5.23
C LYS A 31 7.62 -1.23 -4.67
N LEU A 32 7.72 -1.48 -3.35
CA LEU A 32 6.95 -2.56 -2.72
C LEU A 32 5.45 -2.28 -2.68
N LEU A 33 5.04 -1.04 -2.91
CA LEU A 33 3.63 -0.63 -2.95
C LEU A 33 3.02 -0.70 -4.35
N GLU A 34 3.81 -0.67 -5.42
CA GLU A 34 3.30 -0.63 -6.80
C GLU A 34 2.35 -1.78 -7.10
N LYS A 35 2.77 -3.03 -6.83
CA LYS A 35 1.93 -4.20 -7.08
C LYS A 35 0.71 -4.24 -6.16
N PRO A 36 0.82 -4.08 -4.83
CA PRO A 36 -0.32 -4.02 -3.95
C PRO A 36 -1.35 -2.95 -4.31
N LEU A 37 -0.90 -1.76 -4.70
CA LEU A 37 -1.79 -0.67 -5.15
C LEU A 37 -2.56 -1.04 -6.40
N ASN A 38 -1.88 -1.61 -7.39
CA ASN A 38 -2.52 -2.04 -8.63
C ASN A 38 -3.54 -3.16 -8.39
N ASP A 39 -3.19 -4.17 -7.60
CA ASP A 39 -4.09 -5.28 -7.26
C ASP A 39 -5.33 -4.78 -6.50
N ALA A 40 -5.14 -3.85 -5.57
CA ALA A 40 -6.22 -3.24 -4.81
C ALA A 40 -7.13 -2.36 -5.69
N GLY A 41 -6.55 -1.59 -6.61
CA GLY A 41 -7.30 -0.81 -7.59
C GLY A 41 -8.19 -1.67 -8.49
N LEU A 42 -7.68 -2.79 -8.96
CA LEU A 42 -8.46 -3.77 -9.74
C LEU A 42 -9.60 -4.39 -8.91
N ALA A 43 -9.35 -4.72 -7.64
CA ALA A 43 -10.37 -5.25 -6.75
C ALA A 43 -11.50 -4.23 -6.53
N LEU A 44 -11.16 -2.95 -6.33
CA LEU A 44 -12.15 -1.87 -6.20
C LEU A 44 -12.99 -1.70 -7.47
N ALA A 45 -12.36 -1.69 -8.63
CA ALA A 45 -13.05 -1.56 -9.91
C ALA A 45 -14.07 -2.70 -10.12
N ASN A 46 -13.68 -3.93 -9.77
CA ASN A 46 -14.57 -5.09 -9.87
C ASN A 46 -15.74 -5.02 -8.88
N SER A 47 -15.52 -4.57 -7.63
CA SER A 47 -16.58 -4.41 -6.63
C SER A 47 -17.57 -3.31 -7.01
N ALA A 48 -17.06 -2.20 -7.56
CA ALA A 48 -17.91 -1.11 -8.04
C ALA A 48 -18.87 -1.56 -9.18
N GLN A 49 -18.41 -2.48 -10.04
CA GLN A 49 -19.26 -3.04 -11.11
C GLN A 49 -20.35 -3.96 -10.58
N ASN A 50 -20.12 -4.64 -9.46
CA ASN A 50 -21.07 -5.59 -8.87
C ASN A 50 -22.16 -4.92 -8.03
N GLY A 51 -21.97 -3.66 -7.59
CA GLY A 51 -22.98 -2.85 -6.89
C GLY A 51 -23.41 -3.38 -5.52
N ASP A 52 -22.70 -4.34 -4.94
CA ASP A 52 -23.03 -4.95 -3.64
C ASP A 52 -22.25 -4.28 -2.49
N ALA A 53 -22.97 -3.73 -1.52
CA ALA A 53 -22.37 -3.10 -0.34
C ALA A 53 -21.57 -4.09 0.53
N THR A 54 -21.90 -5.39 0.51
CA THR A 54 -21.12 -6.44 1.18
C THR A 54 -19.78 -6.61 0.48
N SER A 55 -19.80 -6.65 -0.84
CA SER A 55 -18.61 -6.67 -1.68
C SER A 55 -17.68 -5.48 -1.42
N LEU A 56 -18.26 -4.30 -1.17
CA LEU A 56 -17.50 -3.09 -0.85
C LEU A 56 -16.76 -3.20 0.49
N ALA A 57 -17.42 -3.70 1.53
CA ALA A 57 -16.80 -3.93 2.83
C ALA A 57 -15.64 -4.94 2.75
N ASP A 58 -15.83 -6.03 2.00
CA ASP A 58 -14.80 -7.04 1.75
C ASP A 58 -13.62 -6.44 0.97
N THR A 59 -13.92 -5.57 0.01
CA THR A 59 -12.91 -4.85 -0.75
C THR A 59 -12.07 -3.96 0.17
N TYR A 60 -12.68 -3.17 1.05
CA TYR A 60 -11.96 -2.33 2.00
C TYR A 60 -11.10 -3.15 2.96
N THR A 61 -11.60 -4.30 3.42
CA THR A 61 -10.83 -5.25 4.22
C THR A 61 -9.63 -5.78 3.45
N THR A 62 -9.80 -6.09 2.18
CA THR A 62 -8.72 -6.53 1.30
C THR A 62 -7.66 -5.46 1.13
N PHE A 63 -8.08 -4.19 0.92
CA PHE A 63 -7.14 -3.05 0.88
C PHE A 63 -6.34 -2.94 2.18
N ALA A 64 -7.02 -2.92 3.33
CA ALA A 64 -6.36 -2.82 4.63
C ALA A 64 -5.31 -3.94 4.78
N THR A 65 -5.68 -5.19 4.53
CA THR A 65 -4.78 -6.34 4.63
C THR A 65 -3.61 -6.24 3.65
N THR A 66 -3.84 -5.77 2.42
CA THR A 66 -2.80 -5.61 1.41
C THR A 66 -1.76 -4.57 1.85
N TYR A 67 -2.20 -3.44 2.40
CA TYR A 67 -1.29 -2.43 2.95
C TYR A 67 -0.54 -2.94 4.20
N GLU A 68 -1.21 -3.66 5.10
CA GLU A 68 -0.59 -4.28 6.27
C GLU A 68 0.52 -5.27 5.88
N GLU A 69 0.28 -6.09 4.85
CA GLU A 69 1.27 -7.04 4.33
C GLU A 69 2.45 -6.34 3.63
N ALA A 70 2.19 -5.26 2.93
CA ALA A 70 3.24 -4.43 2.34
C ALA A 70 4.09 -3.77 3.43
N SER A 71 3.47 -3.21 4.47
CA SER A 71 4.12 -2.57 5.61
C SER A 71 5.13 -3.50 6.30
N LYS A 72 4.83 -4.80 6.45
CA LYS A 72 5.74 -5.78 7.05
C LYS A 72 7.07 -5.91 6.32
N LYS A 73 7.11 -5.58 5.03
CA LYS A 73 8.30 -5.66 4.16
C LYS A 73 9.05 -4.34 4.07
N ILE A 74 8.44 -3.25 4.55
CA ILE A 74 9.00 -1.91 4.48
C ILE A 74 9.78 -1.63 5.75
N THR A 75 11.08 -1.30 5.60
CA THR A 75 11.97 -0.93 6.71
C THR A 75 12.27 0.57 6.74
N ASN A 76 11.95 1.31 5.69
CA ASN A 76 11.98 2.77 5.68
C ASN A 76 10.89 3.30 6.61
N LYS A 77 11.27 3.97 7.69
CA LYS A 77 10.37 4.39 8.77
C LYS A 77 9.28 5.36 8.27
N GLU A 78 9.67 6.33 7.44
CA GLU A 78 8.75 7.35 6.91
C GLU A 78 7.64 6.71 6.06
N ILE A 79 8.04 5.86 5.11
CA ILE A 79 7.09 5.20 4.22
C ILE A 79 6.26 4.17 4.98
N LYS A 80 6.89 3.41 5.90
CA LYS A 80 6.17 2.44 6.73
C LYS A 80 5.06 3.10 7.54
N GLU A 81 5.34 4.21 8.21
CA GLU A 81 4.36 4.95 8.99
C GLU A 81 3.18 5.42 8.13
N SER A 82 3.46 5.97 6.95
CA SER A 82 2.41 6.39 6.02
C SER A 82 1.56 5.20 5.54
N VAL A 83 2.18 4.06 5.26
CA VAL A 83 1.49 2.83 4.85
C VAL A 83 0.62 2.29 5.98
N ASP A 84 1.12 2.28 7.22
CA ASP A 84 0.37 1.84 8.40
C ASP A 84 -0.87 2.72 8.64
N GLN A 85 -0.74 4.04 8.42
CA GLN A 85 -1.87 4.98 8.55
C GLN A 85 -2.93 4.76 7.46
N VAL A 86 -2.52 4.50 6.22
CA VAL A 86 -3.45 4.18 5.13
C VAL A 86 -4.15 2.84 5.40
N ALA A 87 -3.41 1.82 5.85
CA ALA A 87 -3.99 0.53 6.24
C ALA A 87 -5.06 0.67 7.33
N ALA A 88 -4.77 1.45 8.38
CA ALA A 88 -5.71 1.74 9.45
C ALA A 88 -6.95 2.49 8.95
N GLY A 89 -6.78 3.43 8.02
CA GLY A 89 -7.90 4.14 7.38
C GLY A 89 -8.82 3.19 6.61
N TRP A 90 -8.27 2.29 5.81
CA TRP A 90 -9.04 1.27 5.10
C TRP A 90 -9.76 0.31 6.06
N ARG A 91 -9.13 -0.07 7.18
CA ARG A 91 -9.76 -0.89 8.21
C ARG A 91 -10.96 -0.16 8.83
N ALA A 92 -10.79 1.10 9.20
CA ALA A 92 -11.86 1.93 9.72
C ALA A 92 -13.01 2.09 8.72
N ALA A 93 -12.71 2.28 7.43
CA ALA A 93 -13.72 2.33 6.37
C ALA A 93 -14.50 1.02 6.25
N ALA A 94 -13.83 -0.13 6.32
CA ALA A 94 -14.46 -1.45 6.30
C ALA A 94 -15.43 -1.63 7.47
N ASP A 95 -14.96 -1.33 8.69
CA ASP A 95 -15.74 -1.49 9.94
C ASP A 95 -16.99 -0.61 9.98
N ASN A 96 -16.94 0.57 9.34
CA ASN A 96 -18.03 1.54 9.30
C ASN A 96 -18.88 1.46 8.02
N SER A 97 -18.54 0.60 7.06
CA SER A 97 -19.25 0.50 5.76
C SER A 97 -20.70 0.04 5.87
N SER A 98 -21.10 -0.54 7.02
CA SER A 98 -22.48 -0.96 7.28
C SER A 98 -23.49 0.16 7.19
N VAL A 99 -23.08 1.41 7.40
CA VAL A 99 -23.93 2.59 7.24
C VAL A 99 -24.48 2.73 5.81
N LEU A 100 -23.74 2.23 4.82
CA LEU A 100 -24.13 2.26 3.40
C LEU A 100 -25.22 1.23 3.04
N LYS A 101 -25.51 0.29 3.94
CA LYS A 101 -26.58 -0.73 3.79
C LYS A 101 -27.88 -0.32 4.45
N ALA A 102 -27.85 0.75 5.25
CA ALA A 102 -29.04 1.20 5.97
C ALA A 102 -30.12 1.67 5.00
N ASP A 103 -31.38 1.35 5.32
CA ASP A 103 -32.53 1.91 4.61
C ASP A 103 -32.48 3.46 4.72
N PRO A 104 -32.65 4.20 3.61
CA PRO A 104 -32.64 5.66 3.62
C PRO A 104 -33.59 6.30 4.66
N MET A 105 -34.69 5.62 4.99
CA MET A 105 -35.65 6.09 5.98
C MET A 105 -35.22 5.88 7.44
N SER A 106 -34.24 4.99 7.68
CA SER A 106 -33.71 4.66 9.01
C SER A 106 -32.21 4.99 9.13
N MET A 107 -31.65 5.72 8.17
CA MET A 107 -30.23 6.06 8.13
C MET A 107 -29.86 6.96 9.29
N ASP A 108 -28.85 6.53 10.06
CA ASP A 108 -28.27 7.32 11.14
C ASP A 108 -27.32 8.38 10.53
N VAL A 109 -27.76 9.61 10.52
CA VAL A 109 -27.01 10.74 9.95
C VAL A 109 -25.65 10.91 10.61
N GLN A 110 -25.56 10.69 11.94
CA GLN A 110 -24.29 10.83 12.65
C GLN A 110 -23.29 9.79 12.19
N LYS A 111 -23.71 8.54 12.02
CA LYS A 111 -22.84 7.48 11.50
C LYS A 111 -22.41 7.74 10.05
N LEU A 112 -23.27 8.34 9.25
CA LEU A 112 -22.92 8.73 7.89
C LEU A 112 -21.85 9.83 7.89
N GLU A 113 -22.00 10.84 8.76
CA GLU A 113 -20.98 11.90 8.92
C GLU A 113 -19.65 11.35 9.42
N GLU A 114 -19.67 10.41 10.37
CA GLU A 114 -18.46 9.72 10.85
C GLU A 114 -17.77 8.95 9.71
N TYR A 115 -18.56 8.22 8.92
CA TYR A 115 -18.02 7.50 7.77
C TYR A 115 -17.41 8.46 6.73
N GLN A 116 -18.05 9.59 6.45
CA GLN A 116 -17.51 10.60 5.54
C GLN A 116 -16.15 11.14 6.04
N LYS A 117 -16.03 11.45 7.34
CA LYS A 117 -14.76 11.89 7.94
C LYS A 117 -13.67 10.83 7.82
N ILE A 118 -14.01 9.55 8.03
CA ILE A 118 -13.07 8.44 7.83
C ILE A 118 -12.56 8.42 6.39
N MET A 119 -13.45 8.57 5.41
CA MET A 119 -13.07 8.57 3.99
C MET A 119 -12.24 9.80 3.61
N GLU A 120 -12.55 10.98 4.15
CA GLU A 120 -11.77 12.20 3.92
C GLU A 120 -10.34 12.06 4.50
N ASP A 121 -10.21 11.57 5.74
CA ASP A 121 -8.93 11.34 6.39
C ASP A 121 -8.11 10.28 5.65
N LEU A 122 -8.75 9.18 5.25
CA LEU A 122 -8.12 8.14 4.44
C LEU A 122 -7.58 8.70 3.11
N ASN A 123 -8.39 9.51 2.40
CA ASN A 123 -7.96 10.13 1.15
C ASN A 123 -6.76 11.06 1.36
N ALA A 124 -6.76 11.85 2.42
CA ALA A 124 -5.65 12.74 2.74
C ALA A 124 -4.35 11.95 3.00
N LYS A 125 -4.43 10.88 3.79
CA LYS A 125 -3.29 10.00 4.09
C LYS A 125 -2.78 9.26 2.85
N GLN A 126 -3.69 8.82 1.99
CA GLN A 126 -3.34 8.13 0.75
C GLN A 126 -2.64 9.08 -0.23
N ASN A 127 -3.13 10.30 -0.37
CA ASN A 127 -2.48 11.33 -1.20
C ASN A 127 -1.09 11.66 -0.66
N GLU A 128 -0.93 11.83 0.65
CA GLU A 128 0.38 12.05 1.28
C GLU A 128 1.36 10.90 0.98
N LEU A 129 0.91 9.65 1.05
CA LEU A 129 1.73 8.49 0.70
C LEU A 129 2.11 8.50 -0.78
N PHE A 130 1.16 8.84 -1.66
CA PHE A 130 1.40 8.91 -3.10
C PHE A 130 2.39 10.00 -3.46
N ASP A 131 2.27 11.18 -2.84
CA ASP A 131 3.21 12.29 -3.01
C ASP A 131 4.62 11.88 -2.53
N LYS A 132 4.72 11.21 -1.39
CA LYS A 132 5.99 10.70 -0.87
C LYS A 132 6.65 9.70 -1.81
N CYS A 133 5.85 8.91 -2.51
CA CYS A 133 6.31 7.89 -3.46
C CYS A 133 6.35 8.36 -4.92
N GLU A 134 5.98 9.61 -5.19
CA GLU A 134 5.91 10.19 -6.54
C GLU A 134 5.02 9.35 -7.49
N PHE A 135 3.99 8.70 -6.94
CA PHE A 135 3.01 7.99 -7.74
C PHE A 135 2.11 8.99 -8.48
N LYS A 136 1.85 8.72 -9.76
CA LYS A 136 0.90 9.54 -10.53
C LYS A 136 -0.53 9.24 -10.06
N HIS A 137 -1.26 10.29 -9.79
CA HIS A 137 -2.70 10.25 -9.49
C HIS A 137 -3.53 9.99 -10.75
#